data_ae0dc64d6e7722ddc885cef3f494621d
#
_entry.id   ae0dc64d6e7722ddc885cef3f494621d
#
_cell.length_a   1.000
_cell.length_b   1.000
_cell.length_c   1.000
_cell.angle_alpha   90.00
_cell.angle_beta   90.00
_cell.angle_gamma   90.00
#
_symmetry.space_group_name_H-M   'P 1'
#
loop_
_entity.id
_entity.type
_entity.pdbx_description
1 polymer ?
#
loop_
_entity_poly.entity_id
_entity_poly.type
_entity_poly.pdbx_seq_one_letter_code
_entity_poly.pdbx_strand_id
1 'polypeptide(L)'
;MAESKQQQQLKEITEKLEQGVKELFTSEKYMEYLRVMSQFHNYSFSNTLLIAMQKPEATLVAGYGAWQKKFERNVMKGEKAIKIFAPAPRKVEVERDMLDPETQRPVIDENGEVKKEKVTVQQPYFKVTSVFDVSQTDGKPLPELDTVQDLTADVEGYNIFFEALKRTSKVPMDFQPIEGGSHGFYHQVEKRIAIAEPVQSHF
;
A
#
# COMPACT_ATOMS: atom_id res chain seq x y z
N MET A 1 34.05 12.87 -11.93
CA MET A 1 32.84 13.69 -11.83
C MET A 1 32.22 13.47 -10.47
N ALA A 2 31.97 14.54 -9.71
CA ALA A 2 31.37 14.40 -8.37
C ALA A 2 29.93 13.88 -8.50
N GLU A 3 29.61 12.84 -7.74
CA GLU A 3 28.23 12.33 -7.65
C GLU A 3 27.30 13.45 -7.15
N SER A 4 26.13 13.59 -7.79
CA SER A 4 25.18 14.59 -7.34
C SER A 4 24.62 14.20 -5.97
N LYS A 5 24.25 15.18 -5.13
CA LYS A 5 23.64 14.95 -3.82
C LYS A 5 22.44 13.98 -3.87
N GLN A 6 21.67 14.01 -4.97
CA GLN A 6 20.55 13.07 -5.18
C GLN A 6 21.01 11.64 -5.43
N GLN A 7 22.10 11.45 -6.19
CA GLN A 7 22.66 10.11 -6.43
C GLN A 7 23.19 9.50 -5.14
N GLN A 8 23.86 10.31 -4.32
CA GLN A 8 24.35 9.86 -3.01
C GLN A 8 23.21 9.47 -2.07
N GLN A 9 22.14 10.27 -1.98
CA GLN A 9 20.96 9.93 -1.19
C GLN A 9 20.26 8.66 -1.69
N LEU A 10 20.18 8.48 -3.00
CA LEU A 10 19.59 7.29 -3.61
C LEU A 10 20.40 6.04 -3.26
N LYS A 11 21.72 6.13 -3.32
CA LYS A 11 22.64 5.04 -2.95
C LYS A 11 22.48 4.67 -1.48
N GLU A 12 22.55 5.65 -0.57
CA GLU A 12 22.38 5.44 0.85
C GLU A 12 21.07 4.75 1.25
N ILE A 13 19.94 5.18 0.63
CA ILE A 13 18.64 4.58 0.94
C ILE A 13 18.50 3.18 0.32
N THR A 14 19.14 2.91 -0.81
CA THR A 14 19.17 1.60 -1.45
C THR A 14 19.96 0.61 -0.59
N GLU A 15 21.14 1.02 -0.10
CA GLU A 15 21.96 0.20 0.81
C GLU A 15 21.21 -0.13 2.11
N LYS A 16 20.52 0.86 2.70
CA LYS A 16 19.64 0.61 3.86
C LYS A 16 18.53 -0.39 3.57
N LEU A 17 17.89 -0.26 2.41
CA LEU A 17 16.84 -1.19 2.00
C LEU A 17 17.39 -2.62 1.85
N GLU A 18 18.53 -2.80 1.19
CA GLU A 18 19.18 -4.10 1.03
C GLU A 18 19.53 -4.74 2.38
N GLN A 19 20.04 -3.94 3.31
CA GLN A 19 20.31 -4.40 4.68
C GLN A 19 19.00 -4.79 5.37
N GLY A 20 17.95 -3.98 5.28
CA GLY A 20 16.65 -4.27 5.88
C GLY A 20 16.02 -5.54 5.35
N VAL A 21 16.14 -5.81 4.04
CA VAL A 21 15.68 -7.06 3.44
C VAL A 21 16.41 -8.27 4.02
N LYS A 22 17.74 -8.19 4.19
CA LYS A 22 18.53 -9.28 4.79
C LYS A 22 18.15 -9.55 6.25
N GLU A 23 17.83 -8.51 7.00
CA GLU A 23 17.47 -8.59 8.42
C GLU A 23 15.99 -8.97 8.64
N LEU A 24 15.14 -8.82 7.63
CA LEU A 24 13.69 -9.03 7.71
C LEU A 24 13.32 -10.48 8.08
N PHE A 25 14.16 -11.45 7.72
CA PHE A 25 13.89 -12.88 7.98
C PHE A 25 14.13 -13.31 9.43
N THR A 26 14.52 -12.42 10.34
CA THR A 26 14.48 -12.71 11.77
C THR A 26 13.05 -12.58 12.26
N SER A 27 12.57 -13.50 13.11
CA SER A 27 11.16 -13.61 13.51
C SER A 27 10.58 -12.32 14.09
N GLU A 28 11.33 -11.61 14.93
CA GLU A 28 10.87 -10.36 15.56
C GLU A 28 10.70 -9.22 14.56
N LYS A 29 11.67 -8.99 13.70
CA LYS A 29 11.60 -7.95 12.66
C LYS A 29 10.54 -8.24 11.61
N TYR A 30 10.29 -9.51 11.32
CA TYR A 30 9.24 -9.90 10.40
C TYR A 30 7.83 -9.57 10.93
N MET A 31 7.58 -9.83 12.21
CA MET A 31 6.31 -9.47 12.85
C MET A 31 6.10 -7.95 12.90
N GLU A 32 7.14 -7.19 13.21
CA GLU A 32 7.09 -5.73 13.17
C GLU A 32 6.77 -5.21 11.76
N TYR A 33 7.43 -5.75 10.75
CA TYR A 33 7.15 -5.44 9.36
C TYR A 33 5.69 -5.73 8.98
N LEU A 34 5.15 -6.90 9.35
CA LEU A 34 3.75 -7.26 9.06
C LEU A 34 2.77 -6.29 9.71
N ARG A 35 3.04 -5.85 10.94
CA ARG A 35 2.24 -4.84 11.63
C ARG A 35 2.23 -3.51 10.86
N VAL A 36 3.39 -3.03 10.43
CA VAL A 36 3.49 -1.80 9.63
C VAL A 36 2.81 -1.99 8.27
N MET A 37 3.01 -3.12 7.60
CA MET A 37 2.39 -3.43 6.32
C MET A 37 0.87 -3.39 6.38
N SER A 38 0.25 -3.85 7.46
CA SER A 38 -1.21 -3.81 7.62
C SER A 38 -1.77 -2.39 7.65
N GLN A 39 -0.98 -1.40 8.05
CA GLN A 39 -1.35 0.01 8.11
C GLN A 39 -1.04 0.74 6.79
N PHE A 40 -0.02 0.28 6.05
CA PHE A 40 0.50 0.95 4.86
C PHE A 40 0.25 0.19 3.56
N HIS A 41 -0.94 -0.38 3.39
CA HIS A 41 -1.34 -1.17 2.21
C HIS A 41 -1.24 -0.40 0.87
N ASN A 42 -1.22 0.94 0.88
CA ASN A 42 -1.07 1.77 -0.31
C ASN A 42 0.40 2.03 -0.70
N TYR A 43 1.36 1.53 0.09
CA TYR A 43 2.79 1.67 -0.19
C TYR A 43 3.35 0.38 -0.78
N SER A 44 4.38 0.52 -1.63
CA SER A 44 5.12 -0.64 -2.12
C SER A 44 5.86 -1.35 -0.97
N PHE A 45 6.19 -2.63 -1.16
CA PHE A 45 7.01 -3.40 -0.22
C PHE A 45 8.26 -2.62 0.25
N SER A 46 9.04 -2.09 -0.70
CA SER A 46 10.26 -1.34 -0.41
C SER A 46 10.00 -0.10 0.46
N ASN A 47 8.93 0.65 0.17
CA ASN A 47 8.60 1.83 0.97
C ASN A 47 8.05 1.47 2.34
N THR A 48 7.23 0.43 2.45
CA THR A 48 6.74 -0.07 3.74
C THR A 48 7.91 -0.52 4.63
N LEU A 49 8.87 -1.24 4.06
CA LEU A 49 10.06 -1.65 4.79
C LEU A 49 10.92 -0.46 5.23
N LEU A 50 11.11 0.54 4.35
CA LEU A 50 11.83 1.76 4.70
C LEU A 50 11.13 2.56 5.81
N ILE A 51 9.80 2.60 5.83
CA ILE A 51 9.03 3.23 6.91
C ILE A 51 9.25 2.46 8.21
N ALA A 52 9.05 1.14 8.20
CA ALA A 52 9.24 0.28 9.38
C ALA A 52 10.63 0.42 10.00
N MET A 53 11.67 0.46 9.17
CA MET A 53 13.06 0.61 9.65
C MET A 53 13.39 1.97 10.24
N GLN A 54 12.72 3.04 9.78
CA GLN A 54 13.01 4.41 10.21
C GLN A 54 12.09 4.88 11.35
N LYS A 55 10.85 4.36 11.36
CA LYS A 55 9.83 4.71 12.35
C LYS A 55 8.84 3.55 12.52
N PRO A 56 9.18 2.53 13.33
CA PRO A 56 8.38 1.31 13.51
C PRO A 56 6.97 1.56 14.03
N GLU A 57 6.80 2.62 14.82
CA GLU A 57 5.52 3.04 15.39
C GLU A 57 4.68 3.93 14.46
N ALA A 58 5.13 4.18 13.22
CA ALA A 58 4.37 4.99 12.27
C ALA A 58 3.00 4.39 11.98
N THR A 59 1.98 5.24 11.90
CA THR A 59 0.59 4.85 11.64
C THR A 59 0.01 5.47 10.38
N LEU A 60 0.35 6.73 10.11
CA LEU A 60 -0.09 7.45 8.91
C LEU A 60 1.02 8.41 8.45
N VAL A 61 1.57 8.16 7.27
CA VAL A 61 2.62 9.00 6.73
C VAL A 61 2.18 9.78 5.50
N ALA A 62 2.60 11.02 5.42
CA ALA A 62 2.35 11.87 4.26
C ALA A 62 3.51 12.86 4.03
N GLY A 63 3.58 13.40 2.81
CA GLY A 63 4.55 14.44 2.49
C GLY A 63 4.23 15.76 3.20
N TYR A 64 5.24 16.60 3.42
CA TYR A 64 5.11 17.89 4.11
C TYR A 64 3.97 18.76 3.58
N GLY A 65 3.90 18.93 2.26
CA GLY A 65 2.83 19.73 1.64
C GLY A 65 1.43 19.09 1.73
N ALA A 66 1.35 17.76 1.86
CA ALA A 66 0.07 17.08 2.05
C ALA A 66 -0.44 17.29 3.46
N TRP A 67 0.43 17.27 4.47
CA TRP A 67 0.07 17.59 5.84
C TRP A 67 -0.56 18.98 5.93
N GLN A 68 0.05 19.98 5.30
CA GLN A 68 -0.48 21.35 5.31
C GLN A 68 -1.78 21.51 4.52
N LYS A 69 -1.81 21.00 3.26
CA LYS A 69 -2.90 21.32 2.33
C LYS A 69 -4.12 20.42 2.48
N LYS A 70 -3.93 19.13 2.84
CA LYS A 70 -5.02 18.16 2.91
C LYS A 70 -5.50 17.93 4.35
N PHE A 71 -4.57 17.94 5.30
CA PHE A 71 -4.87 17.58 6.68
C PHE A 71 -4.90 18.78 7.62
N GLU A 72 -4.58 19.99 7.15
CA GLU A 72 -4.50 21.21 7.97
C GLU A 72 -3.61 21.03 9.22
N ARG A 73 -2.49 20.29 9.01
CA ARG A 73 -1.49 19.99 10.06
C ARG A 73 -0.11 20.46 9.64
N ASN A 74 0.72 20.78 10.60
CA ASN A 74 2.09 21.22 10.38
C ASN A 74 3.07 20.22 10.99
N VAL A 75 4.14 19.91 10.25
CA VAL A 75 5.24 19.12 10.80
C VAL A 75 5.95 19.93 11.89
N MET A 76 6.14 19.34 13.05
CA MET A 76 6.78 20.00 14.20
C MET A 76 8.25 20.28 13.91
N LYS A 77 8.76 21.35 14.49
CA LYS A 77 10.16 21.78 14.31
C LYS A 77 11.12 20.73 14.91
N GLY A 78 12.11 20.34 14.13
CA GLY A 78 13.14 19.40 14.58
C GLY A 78 12.86 17.94 14.25
N GLU A 79 11.66 17.63 13.71
CA GLU A 79 11.30 16.27 13.33
C GLU A 79 12.14 15.74 12.16
N LYS A 80 12.54 14.47 12.27
CA LYS A 80 13.33 13.78 11.23
C LYS A 80 12.41 13.15 10.20
N ALA A 81 12.61 13.52 8.94
CA ALA A 81 11.84 12.97 7.84
C ALA A 81 12.16 11.48 7.60
N ILE A 82 11.12 10.71 7.36
CA ILE A 82 11.22 9.35 6.84
C ILE A 82 11.52 9.43 5.34
N LYS A 83 12.56 8.75 4.88
CA LYS A 83 12.97 8.73 3.46
C LYS A 83 12.39 7.52 2.75
N ILE A 84 11.69 7.78 1.65
CA ILE A 84 11.08 6.76 0.80
C ILE A 84 11.35 7.04 -0.67
N PHE A 85 11.08 6.06 -1.54
CA PHE A 85 11.13 6.24 -2.99
C PHE A 85 9.82 6.86 -3.51
N ALA A 86 9.94 7.82 -4.41
CA ALA A 86 8.80 8.36 -5.15
C ALA A 86 9.07 8.27 -6.66
N PRO A 87 8.08 7.88 -7.48
CA PRO A 87 8.24 7.88 -8.93
C PRO A 87 8.46 9.31 -9.44
N ALA A 88 9.40 9.46 -10.33
CA ALA A 88 9.73 10.72 -10.97
C ALA A 88 10.12 10.47 -12.45
N PRO A 89 9.18 9.98 -13.28
CA PRO A 89 9.48 9.60 -14.65
C PRO A 89 10.11 10.77 -15.41
N ARG A 90 11.14 10.46 -16.18
CA ARG A 90 11.86 11.45 -17.00
C ARG A 90 11.51 11.26 -18.46
N LYS A 91 11.35 12.34 -19.17
CA LYS A 91 11.29 12.33 -20.63
C LYS A 91 12.72 12.30 -21.15
N VAL A 92 13.05 11.29 -21.92
CA VAL A 92 14.34 11.15 -22.61
C VAL A 92 14.12 10.98 -24.09
N GLU A 93 14.96 11.61 -24.90
CA GLU A 93 14.99 11.34 -26.33
C GLU A 93 15.85 10.11 -26.58
N VAL A 94 15.28 9.12 -27.23
CA VAL A 94 15.99 7.92 -27.69
C VAL A 94 15.93 7.85 -29.21
N GLU A 95 17.01 7.42 -29.82
CA GLU A 95 17.02 7.10 -31.23
C GLU A 95 16.55 5.66 -31.39
N ARG A 96 15.57 5.46 -32.25
CA ARG A 96 15.12 4.14 -32.66
C ARG A 96 15.02 4.04 -34.17
N ASP A 97 15.01 2.85 -34.67
CA ASP A 97 14.80 2.61 -36.09
C ASP A 97 13.41 3.12 -36.50
N MET A 98 13.36 3.91 -37.57
CA MET A 98 12.11 4.37 -38.13
C MET A 98 11.42 3.19 -38.81
N LEU A 99 10.20 2.86 -38.35
CA LEU A 99 9.42 1.77 -38.93
C LEU A 99 8.34 2.33 -39.85
N ASP A 100 8.18 1.66 -40.97
CA ASP A 100 7.06 1.93 -41.88
C ASP A 100 5.73 1.60 -41.16
N PRO A 101 4.74 2.51 -41.16
CA PRO A 101 3.51 2.35 -40.38
C PRO A 101 2.64 1.18 -40.83
N GLU A 102 2.70 0.78 -42.12
CA GLU A 102 1.88 -0.29 -42.65
C GLU A 102 2.56 -1.66 -42.54
N THR A 103 3.86 -1.71 -42.87
CA THR A 103 4.60 -2.99 -42.93
C THR A 103 5.36 -3.33 -41.64
N GLN A 104 5.52 -2.35 -40.72
CA GLN A 104 6.30 -2.47 -39.49
C GLN A 104 7.77 -2.87 -39.75
N ARG A 105 8.30 -2.63 -40.97
CA ARG A 105 9.68 -2.89 -41.33
C ARG A 105 10.52 -1.62 -41.22
N PRO A 106 11.82 -1.75 -40.91
CA PRO A 106 12.73 -0.61 -40.89
C PRO A 106 12.75 0.11 -42.25
N VAL A 107 12.61 1.42 -42.22
CA VAL A 107 12.75 2.27 -43.41
C VAL A 107 14.25 2.41 -43.72
N ILE A 108 14.63 2.10 -44.97
CA ILE A 108 16.02 2.17 -45.45
C ILE A 108 16.16 3.48 -46.22
N ASP A 109 17.29 4.19 -46.02
CA ASP A 109 17.63 5.40 -46.74
C ASP A 109 18.22 5.08 -48.15
N GLU A 110 18.56 6.13 -48.89
CA GLU A 110 19.15 6.05 -50.25
C GLU A 110 20.53 5.35 -50.27
N ASN A 111 21.20 5.23 -49.12
CA ASN A 111 22.50 4.59 -48.96
C ASN A 111 22.41 3.14 -48.50
N GLY A 112 21.20 2.62 -48.25
CA GLY A 112 20.97 1.28 -47.75
C GLY A 112 21.06 1.15 -46.23
N GLU A 113 21.13 2.28 -45.49
CA GLU A 113 21.17 2.27 -44.02
C GLU A 113 19.77 2.44 -43.41
N VAL A 114 19.57 1.87 -42.22
CA VAL A 114 18.30 2.01 -41.50
C VAL A 114 18.14 3.43 -40.99
N LYS A 115 17.08 4.11 -41.46
CA LYS A 115 16.74 5.46 -41.05
C LYS A 115 16.32 5.47 -39.57
N LYS A 116 16.89 6.40 -38.80
CA LYS A 116 16.60 6.55 -37.37
C LYS A 116 15.72 7.79 -37.13
N GLU A 117 14.83 7.64 -36.18
CA GLU A 117 14.01 8.73 -35.67
C GLU A 117 14.27 8.99 -34.19
N LYS A 118 14.15 10.24 -33.75
CA LYS A 118 14.22 10.62 -32.34
C LYS A 118 12.80 10.63 -31.77
N VAL A 119 12.58 9.79 -30.77
CA VAL A 119 11.31 9.73 -30.06
C VAL A 119 11.50 10.04 -28.60
N THR A 120 10.55 10.81 -28.04
CA THR A 120 10.52 11.07 -26.60
C THR A 120 9.81 9.92 -25.89
N VAL A 121 10.54 9.20 -25.05
CA VAL A 121 9.97 8.13 -24.20
C VAL A 121 9.98 8.55 -22.75
N GLN A 122 9.02 8.04 -21.99
CA GLN A 122 9.04 8.19 -20.54
C GLN A 122 9.88 7.06 -19.92
N GLN A 123 11.05 7.41 -19.43
CA GLN A 123 11.90 6.46 -18.71
C GLN A 123 11.50 6.43 -17.23
N PRO A 124 11.21 5.25 -16.65
CA PRO A 124 10.99 5.12 -15.22
C PRO A 124 12.19 5.62 -14.42
N TYR A 125 11.96 6.51 -13.50
CA TYR A 125 12.99 7.00 -12.60
C TYR A 125 12.37 7.21 -11.22
N PHE A 126 13.15 6.94 -10.17
CA PHE A 126 12.76 7.17 -8.79
C PHE A 126 13.65 8.19 -8.13
N LYS A 127 13.08 8.98 -7.26
CA LYS A 127 13.80 9.93 -6.40
C LYS A 127 13.51 9.64 -4.93
N VAL A 128 14.43 10.02 -4.07
CA VAL A 128 14.19 10.01 -2.63
C VAL A 128 13.29 11.19 -2.27
N THR A 129 12.22 10.91 -1.52
CA THR A 129 11.33 11.93 -0.98
C THR A 129 11.20 11.81 0.52
N SER A 130 10.74 12.88 1.16
CA SER A 130 10.55 12.97 2.60
C SER A 130 9.07 12.88 2.93
N VAL A 131 8.72 11.99 3.84
CA VAL A 131 7.40 11.91 4.46
C VAL A 131 7.55 11.99 5.98
N PHE A 132 6.45 12.30 6.66
CA PHE A 132 6.38 12.43 8.10
C PHE A 132 5.16 11.68 8.60
N ASP A 133 5.28 11.02 9.73
CA ASP A 133 4.18 10.36 10.40
C ASP A 133 3.27 11.38 11.11
N VAL A 134 2.03 11.02 11.35
CA VAL A 134 1.05 11.86 12.06
C VAL A 134 1.56 12.29 13.43
N SER A 135 2.27 11.42 14.16
CA SER A 135 2.88 11.73 15.46
C SER A 135 3.93 12.83 15.40
N GLN A 136 4.46 13.14 14.22
CA GLN A 136 5.43 14.22 13.97
C GLN A 136 4.73 15.53 13.55
N THR A 137 3.41 15.60 13.64
CA THR A 137 2.64 16.74 13.18
C THR A 137 1.71 17.26 14.28
N ASP A 138 1.41 18.53 14.22
CA ASP A 138 0.44 19.22 15.08
C ASP A 138 -0.59 19.97 14.23
N GLY A 139 -1.80 20.15 14.75
CA GLY A 139 -2.91 20.85 14.07
C GLY A 139 -4.25 20.15 14.21
N LYS A 140 -5.09 20.23 13.18
CA LYS A 140 -6.46 19.72 13.20
C LYS A 140 -6.49 18.22 13.50
N PRO A 141 -7.40 17.74 14.35
CA PRO A 141 -7.62 16.30 14.52
C PRO A 141 -7.92 15.63 13.18
N LEU A 142 -7.34 14.45 12.97
CA LEU A 142 -7.68 13.66 11.79
C LEU A 142 -9.11 13.12 11.95
N PRO A 143 -9.86 12.98 10.84
CA PRO A 143 -11.12 12.26 10.88
C PRO A 143 -10.84 10.84 11.44
N GLU A 144 -11.45 10.53 12.56
CA GLU A 144 -11.52 9.15 12.99
C GLU A 144 -12.38 8.41 11.96
N LEU A 145 -11.85 7.33 11.40
CA LEU A 145 -12.71 6.37 10.72
C LEU A 145 -13.67 5.91 11.81
N ASP A 146 -14.96 6.21 11.65
CA ASP A 146 -15.97 5.56 12.45
C ASP A 146 -15.68 4.07 12.36
N THR A 147 -15.08 3.54 13.43
CA THR A 147 -14.96 2.09 13.57
C THR A 147 -16.37 1.58 13.42
N VAL A 148 -16.58 0.76 12.40
CA VAL A 148 -17.87 0.09 12.22
C VAL A 148 -18.16 -0.55 13.57
N GLN A 149 -19.00 0.12 14.37
CA GLN A 149 -19.47 -0.45 15.62
C GLN A 149 -20.30 -1.66 15.19
N ASP A 150 -19.95 -2.82 15.69
CA ASP A 150 -20.78 -3.99 15.52
C ASP A 150 -22.19 -3.58 15.90
N LEU A 151 -23.14 -3.82 14.99
CA LEU A 151 -24.55 -3.56 15.26
C LEU A 151 -24.95 -4.49 16.41
N THR A 152 -24.88 -3.98 17.62
CA THR A 152 -25.23 -4.74 18.86
C THR A 152 -26.72 -4.64 19.17
N ALA A 153 -27.50 -3.89 18.37
CA ALA A 153 -28.93 -3.77 18.55
C ALA A 153 -29.65 -5.03 18.05
N ASP A 154 -30.59 -5.50 18.85
CA ASP A 154 -31.53 -6.54 18.44
C ASP A 154 -32.33 -6.06 17.21
N VAL A 155 -32.17 -6.77 16.10
CA VAL A 155 -32.91 -6.46 14.88
C VAL A 155 -34.25 -7.17 14.95
N GLU A 156 -35.33 -6.39 15.07
CA GLU A 156 -36.68 -6.92 15.08
C GLU A 156 -36.92 -7.76 13.81
N GLY A 157 -37.34 -8.99 13.98
CA GLY A 157 -37.55 -9.95 12.89
C GLY A 157 -36.28 -10.66 12.38
N TYR A 158 -35.11 -10.50 13.03
CA TYR A 158 -33.89 -11.19 12.66
C TYR A 158 -34.05 -12.71 12.50
N ASN A 159 -34.70 -13.33 13.43
CA ASN A 159 -34.94 -14.78 13.40
C ASN A 159 -35.81 -15.20 12.20
N ILE A 160 -36.82 -14.43 11.84
CA ILE A 160 -37.68 -14.68 10.67
C ILE A 160 -36.86 -14.57 9.37
N PHE A 161 -36.05 -13.53 9.28
CA PHE A 161 -35.17 -13.32 8.12
C PHE A 161 -34.11 -14.41 8.01
N PHE A 162 -33.48 -14.79 9.12
CA PHE A 162 -32.47 -15.86 9.16
C PHE A 162 -33.05 -17.22 8.77
N GLU A 163 -34.22 -17.58 9.27
CA GLU A 163 -34.90 -18.82 8.88
C GLU A 163 -35.30 -18.83 7.40
N ALA A 164 -35.70 -17.69 6.84
CA ALA A 164 -35.96 -17.57 5.41
C ALA A 164 -34.67 -17.76 4.58
N LEU A 165 -33.57 -17.19 4.99
CA LEU A 165 -32.24 -17.39 4.36
C LEU A 165 -31.82 -18.86 4.43
N LYS A 166 -31.96 -19.49 5.57
CA LYS A 166 -31.63 -20.90 5.79
C LYS A 166 -32.41 -21.84 4.87
N ARG A 167 -33.69 -21.54 4.64
CA ARG A 167 -34.57 -22.31 3.74
C ARG A 167 -34.22 -22.10 2.24
N THR A 168 -33.72 -20.93 1.87
CA THR A 168 -33.35 -20.61 0.48
C THR A 168 -31.92 -20.96 0.15
N SER A 169 -31.07 -21.15 1.14
CA SER A 169 -29.67 -21.50 0.96
C SER A 169 -29.51 -22.89 0.35
N LYS A 170 -28.64 -23.01 -0.65
CA LYS A 170 -28.27 -24.30 -1.26
C LYS A 170 -27.28 -25.10 -0.44
N VAL A 171 -26.74 -24.51 0.64
CA VAL A 171 -25.75 -25.11 1.52
C VAL A 171 -26.22 -24.97 2.97
N PRO A 172 -25.89 -25.92 3.86
CA PRO A 172 -26.21 -25.81 5.27
C PRO A 172 -25.66 -24.52 5.89
N MET A 173 -26.46 -23.92 6.79
CA MET A 173 -26.09 -22.74 7.56
C MET A 173 -26.36 -22.99 9.03
N ASP A 174 -25.38 -22.71 9.87
CA ASP A 174 -25.48 -22.90 11.33
C ASP A 174 -24.69 -21.82 12.08
N PHE A 175 -25.10 -21.60 13.33
CA PHE A 175 -24.35 -20.79 14.27
C PHE A 175 -23.33 -21.65 15.00
N GLN A 176 -22.15 -21.12 15.19
CA GLN A 176 -21.11 -21.77 16.01
C GLN A 176 -20.17 -20.74 16.61
N PRO A 177 -19.48 -21.06 17.71
CA PRO A 177 -18.39 -20.21 18.20
C PRO A 177 -17.29 -20.11 17.16
N ILE A 178 -16.87 -18.88 16.83
CA ILE A 178 -15.78 -18.61 15.88
C ILE A 178 -14.71 -17.81 16.62
N GLU A 179 -13.50 -18.36 16.69
CA GLU A 179 -12.36 -17.68 17.29
C GLU A 179 -11.75 -16.67 16.29
N GLY A 180 -11.07 -15.63 16.80
CA GLY A 180 -10.31 -14.68 15.97
C GLY A 180 -11.09 -13.50 15.41
N GLY A 181 -12.31 -13.19 15.92
CA GLY A 181 -13.09 -11.99 15.56
C GLY A 181 -13.72 -12.02 14.17
N SER A 182 -13.78 -13.18 13.52
CA SER A 182 -14.49 -13.38 12.27
C SER A 182 -15.99 -13.58 12.54
N HIS A 183 -16.86 -12.88 11.79
CA HIS A 183 -18.32 -13.00 11.96
C HIS A 183 -18.94 -14.19 11.23
N GLY A 184 -18.18 -14.86 10.38
CA GLY A 184 -18.61 -16.05 9.66
C GLY A 184 -17.63 -16.47 8.59
N PHE A 185 -17.78 -17.69 8.10
CA PHE A 185 -16.99 -18.21 6.98
C PHE A 185 -17.74 -19.27 6.18
N TYR A 186 -17.30 -19.51 4.95
CA TYR A 186 -17.74 -20.63 4.13
C TYR A 186 -16.67 -21.74 4.16
N HIS A 187 -17.07 -22.93 4.61
CA HIS A 187 -16.19 -24.09 4.63
C HIS A 187 -16.22 -24.81 3.28
N GLN A 188 -15.15 -24.69 2.50
CA GLN A 188 -15.10 -25.16 1.11
C GLN A 188 -15.23 -26.69 0.98
N VAL A 189 -14.69 -27.45 1.93
CA VAL A 189 -14.70 -28.92 1.90
C VAL A 189 -16.07 -29.46 2.33
N GLU A 190 -16.60 -28.98 3.45
CA GLU A 190 -17.90 -29.39 4.00
C GLU A 190 -19.09 -28.71 3.29
N LYS A 191 -18.81 -27.71 2.46
CA LYS A 191 -19.81 -26.91 1.73
C LYS A 191 -20.91 -26.39 2.64
N ARG A 192 -20.53 -25.76 3.74
CA ARG A 192 -21.45 -25.14 4.71
C ARG A 192 -21.03 -23.70 5.04
N ILE A 193 -21.98 -22.91 5.51
CA ILE A 193 -21.76 -21.56 6.02
C ILE A 193 -21.85 -21.62 7.54
N ALA A 194 -20.81 -21.18 8.22
CA ALA A 194 -20.78 -20.97 9.65
C ALA A 194 -20.91 -19.49 9.96
N ILE A 195 -21.74 -19.13 10.93
CA ILE A 195 -21.97 -17.77 11.39
C ILE A 195 -21.61 -17.72 12.87
N ALA A 196 -20.91 -16.67 13.29
CA ALA A 196 -20.58 -16.49 14.69
C ALA A 196 -21.85 -16.37 15.54
N GLU A 197 -21.88 -17.07 16.67
CA GLU A 197 -22.92 -16.86 17.65
C GLU A 197 -22.92 -15.41 18.14
N PRO A 198 -24.09 -14.74 18.26
CA PRO A 198 -24.15 -13.42 18.84
C PRO A 198 -23.57 -13.46 20.25
N VAL A 199 -22.64 -12.53 20.53
CA VAL A 199 -22.08 -12.41 21.88
C VAL A 199 -23.22 -12.07 22.84
N GLN A 200 -23.63 -13.03 23.67
CA GLN A 200 -24.55 -12.74 24.76
C GLN A 200 -23.83 -11.81 25.74
N SER A 201 -24.16 -10.54 25.71
CA SER A 201 -23.78 -9.60 26.76
C SER A 201 -24.53 -10.02 28.03
N HIS A 202 -23.86 -10.74 28.91
CA HIS A 202 -24.35 -10.91 30.26
C HIS A 202 -24.31 -9.55 30.97
N PHE A 203 -25.49 -8.97 31.15
CA PHE A 203 -25.72 -7.90 32.11
C PHE A 203 -25.93 -8.47 33.49
#